data_cac8510a3ae017c975bb28c2f5953d80
#
_entry.id   cac8510a3ae017c975bb28c2f5953d80
#
_cell.length_a   1.000
_cell.length_b   1.000
_cell.length_c   1.000
_cell.angle_alpha   90.00
_cell.angle_beta   90.00
_cell.angle_gamma   90.00
#
_symmetry.space_group_name_H-M   'P 1'
#
loop_
_entity.id
_entity.type
_entity.pdbx_description
1 polymer ?
#
loop_
_entity_poly.entity_id
_entity_poly.type
_entity_poly.pdbx_seq_one_letter_code
_entity_poly.pdbx_strand_id
1 'polypeptide(L)'
;MPHLVTASPRSATIIGAGPAGLMAAEVLLQAGVAVDLYDAMPSVGRKLLLAGIGGLNLTHSEAHTPFLRRYRGGAADDDCASEVEAAQALLPMLQAFGGPALRDWAAQLGVQTFVGTSGRVFPTDMKAAPLLRAWLHRLRGLGLRTHMRRRWRGWTAAGDWDFGDEAVRASVTVLALGGASWPRLGSDGAWAPLLQARGVVVSPLRPANCGFDRARPWSDYLRARHAGHAVKPVAASFQGRRQQGEFVLTDSGVEGGLIYAFAADLREALEREGRATLKLDLLPDHAPERVLSELQRPRGPRSLATHLKARLGISGLKLALLHEALGAQGLNDPQRLWSALKAYPLELAAARPMDEAISTAGGVAWGALNADLMLHALPGVFCAGEMLDWEAPTGGYLLTACWATGRWAGLGALRHLNALEPR
;
A
#
# COMPACT_ATOMS: atom_id res chain seq x y z
N MET A 1 -20.49 33.77 -7.38
CA MET A 1 -19.04 33.66 -7.62
C MET A 1 -18.41 33.15 -6.33
N PRO A 2 -17.47 32.18 -6.37
CA PRO A 2 -16.80 31.73 -5.16
C PRO A 2 -16.02 32.89 -4.52
N HIS A 3 -16.02 32.96 -3.19
CA HIS A 3 -15.21 33.96 -2.46
C HIS A 3 -13.71 33.63 -2.65
N LEU A 4 -12.93 34.62 -3.13
CA LEU A 4 -11.48 34.47 -3.27
C LEU A 4 -10.82 34.75 -1.91
N VAL A 5 -10.15 33.73 -1.37
CA VAL A 5 -9.27 33.90 -0.21
C VAL A 5 -7.85 34.12 -0.72
N THR A 6 -7.38 35.38 -0.62
CA THR A 6 -5.98 35.73 -0.92
C THR A 6 -5.13 35.44 0.31
N ALA A 7 -4.15 34.56 0.15
CA ALA A 7 -3.23 34.25 1.22
C ALA A 7 -2.13 35.32 1.40
N SER A 8 -1.51 35.30 2.57
CA SER A 8 -0.28 36.05 2.88
C SER A 8 0.83 35.76 1.85
N PRO A 9 1.76 36.73 1.59
CA PRO A 9 2.86 36.53 0.64
C PRO A 9 3.73 35.28 0.93
N ARG A 10 3.69 34.73 2.15
CA ARG A 10 4.41 33.52 2.54
C ARG A 10 3.41 32.50 3.08
N SER A 11 2.67 31.89 2.17
CA SER A 11 1.62 30.93 2.51
C SER A 11 1.68 29.67 1.64
N ALA A 12 1.23 28.58 2.20
CA ALA A 12 1.11 27.30 1.52
C ALA A 12 -0.30 26.73 1.67
N THR A 13 -0.83 26.19 0.58
CA THR A 13 -2.02 25.34 0.59
C THR A 13 -1.60 23.88 0.51
N ILE A 14 -2.17 23.02 1.35
CA ILE A 14 -2.00 21.58 1.28
C ILE A 14 -3.36 20.95 0.99
N ILE A 15 -3.43 20.07 -0.01
CA ILE A 15 -4.66 19.38 -0.37
C ILE A 15 -4.48 17.88 -0.11
N GLY A 16 -5.19 17.39 0.91
CA GLY A 16 -5.09 16.03 1.43
C GLY A 16 -4.46 15.97 2.83
N ALA A 17 -5.25 15.58 3.82
CA ALA A 17 -4.88 15.51 5.24
C ALA A 17 -4.43 14.09 5.65
N GLY A 18 -3.79 13.36 4.74
CA GLY A 18 -3.11 12.09 4.99
C GLY A 18 -1.69 12.26 5.55
N PRO A 19 -0.95 11.16 5.77
CA PRO A 19 0.42 11.20 6.29
C PRO A 19 1.36 12.12 5.53
N ALA A 20 1.29 12.12 4.19
CA ALA A 20 2.15 12.95 3.34
C ALA A 20 1.82 14.44 3.50
N GLY A 21 0.54 14.81 3.44
CA GLY A 21 0.13 16.22 3.60
C GLY A 21 0.41 16.78 4.98
N LEU A 22 0.17 16.00 6.03
CA LEU A 22 0.49 16.41 7.41
C LEU A 22 2.00 16.59 7.62
N MET A 23 2.83 15.76 6.99
CA MET A 23 4.28 15.89 7.08
C MET A 23 4.80 17.10 6.31
N ALA A 24 4.25 17.39 5.12
CA ALA A 24 4.55 18.63 4.40
C ALA A 24 4.13 19.86 5.21
N ALA A 25 2.97 19.82 5.88
CA ALA A 25 2.52 20.88 6.77
C ALA A 25 3.50 21.11 7.93
N GLU A 26 3.98 20.04 8.56
CA GLU A 26 4.94 20.16 9.67
C GLU A 26 6.21 20.89 9.26
N VAL A 27 6.79 20.50 8.12
CA VAL A 27 7.99 21.15 7.58
C VAL A 27 7.79 22.65 7.34
N LEU A 28 6.69 23.01 6.69
CA LEU A 28 6.39 24.40 6.33
C LEU A 28 6.08 25.25 7.57
N LEU A 29 5.29 24.72 8.50
CA LEU A 29 4.96 25.40 9.77
C LEU A 29 6.18 25.62 10.65
N GLN A 30 7.08 24.64 10.74
CA GLN A 30 8.35 24.79 11.48
C GLN A 30 9.25 25.87 10.89
N ALA A 31 9.13 26.17 9.60
CA ALA A 31 9.83 27.25 8.92
C ALA A 31 9.07 28.59 8.96
N GLY A 32 7.98 28.71 9.73
CA GLY A 32 7.19 29.92 9.88
C GLY A 32 6.29 30.27 8.69
N VAL A 33 6.04 29.30 7.78
CA VAL A 33 5.09 29.48 6.66
C VAL A 33 3.67 29.29 7.17
N ALA A 34 2.75 30.18 6.80
CA ALA A 34 1.32 30.00 7.09
C ALA A 34 0.75 28.85 6.25
N VAL A 35 0.11 27.87 6.87
CA VAL A 35 -0.39 26.68 6.19
C VAL A 35 -1.89 26.52 6.38
N ASP A 36 -2.59 26.41 5.23
CA ASP A 36 -3.99 26.00 5.12
C ASP A 36 -4.07 24.59 4.54
N LEU A 37 -4.67 23.66 5.29
CA LEU A 37 -4.80 22.27 4.88
C LEU A 37 -6.26 21.95 4.61
N TYR A 38 -6.53 21.51 3.37
CA TYR A 38 -7.85 21.15 2.86
C TYR A 38 -8.01 19.66 2.73
N ASP A 39 -9.17 19.12 3.10
CA ASP A 39 -9.51 17.71 2.90
C ASP A 39 -11.00 17.53 2.62
N ALA A 40 -11.33 16.64 1.68
CA ALA A 40 -12.71 16.30 1.33
C ALA A 40 -13.47 15.61 2.48
N MET A 41 -12.74 15.00 3.41
CA MET A 41 -13.31 14.20 4.51
C MET A 41 -13.58 15.06 5.76
N PRO A 42 -14.45 14.59 6.67
CA PRO A 42 -14.79 15.33 7.89
C PRO A 42 -13.69 15.34 8.96
N SER A 43 -12.62 14.55 8.79
CA SER A 43 -11.49 14.49 9.72
C SER A 43 -10.21 14.05 9.03
N VAL A 44 -9.09 14.47 9.58
CA VAL A 44 -7.74 14.14 9.08
C VAL A 44 -7.38 12.66 9.30
N GLY A 45 -6.48 12.12 8.47
CA GLY A 45 -5.81 10.85 8.71
C GLY A 45 -6.70 9.61 8.68
N ARG A 46 -7.83 9.62 7.97
CA ARG A 46 -8.82 8.53 8.00
C ARG A 46 -8.25 7.20 7.53
N LYS A 47 -7.53 7.16 6.41
CA LYS A 47 -6.88 5.94 5.90
C LYS A 47 -5.77 5.47 6.87
N LEU A 48 -5.04 6.38 7.50
CA LEU A 48 -4.05 6.06 8.54
C LEU A 48 -4.69 5.39 9.76
N LEU A 49 -5.83 5.90 10.22
CA LEU A 49 -6.57 5.31 11.35
C LEU A 49 -7.09 3.90 11.02
N LEU A 50 -7.54 3.67 9.78
CA LEU A 50 -7.97 2.35 9.33
C LEU A 50 -6.78 1.37 9.28
N ALA A 51 -5.65 1.79 8.75
CA ALA A 51 -4.43 0.98 8.70
C ALA A 51 -3.95 0.53 10.08
N GLY A 52 -4.34 1.25 11.14
CA GLY A 52 -4.02 0.93 12.53
C GLY A 52 -4.97 -0.04 13.24
N ILE A 53 -6.03 -0.57 12.58
CA ILE A 53 -7.01 -1.46 13.26
C ILE A 53 -6.36 -2.77 13.75
N GLY A 54 -5.51 -3.38 12.92
CA GLY A 54 -4.75 -4.60 13.29
C GLY A 54 -3.39 -4.32 13.96
N GLY A 55 -3.10 -3.06 14.26
CA GLY A 55 -1.81 -2.58 14.74
C GLY A 55 -1.13 -1.69 13.68
N LEU A 56 -0.82 -0.44 14.06
CA LEU A 56 -0.17 0.51 13.17
C LEU A 56 1.27 0.09 12.87
N ASN A 57 1.49 -0.42 11.68
CA ASN A 57 2.83 -0.74 11.20
C ASN A 57 3.48 0.53 10.62
N LEU A 58 4.29 1.21 11.43
CA LEU A 58 4.92 2.48 11.07
C LEU A 58 5.95 2.33 9.95
N THR A 59 6.86 1.36 10.12
CA THR A 59 7.99 1.13 9.21
C THR A 59 8.50 -0.30 9.37
N HIS A 60 9.60 -0.64 8.72
CA HIS A 60 10.27 -1.92 8.83
C HIS A 60 11.72 -1.75 9.27
N SER A 61 12.26 -2.68 10.07
CA SER A 61 13.61 -2.63 10.62
C SER A 61 14.66 -3.31 9.75
N GLU A 62 14.29 -3.77 8.54
CA GLU A 62 15.28 -4.37 7.64
C GLU A 62 16.34 -3.37 7.21
N ALA A 63 17.51 -3.86 6.81
CA ALA A 63 18.60 -3.03 6.35
C ALA A 63 18.22 -2.20 5.12
N HIS A 64 18.88 -1.06 4.94
CA HIS A 64 18.53 -0.05 3.94
C HIS A 64 18.41 -0.60 2.50
N THR A 65 19.38 -1.40 2.04
CA THR A 65 19.36 -1.93 0.68
C THR A 65 18.18 -2.87 0.39
N PRO A 66 17.86 -3.90 1.20
CA PRO A 66 16.64 -4.68 0.99
C PRO A 66 15.36 -3.84 1.18
N PHE A 67 15.33 -2.85 2.07
CA PHE A 67 14.22 -1.94 2.26
C PHE A 67 13.87 -1.18 0.96
N LEU A 68 14.87 -0.63 0.28
CA LEU A 68 14.69 0.10 -0.98
C LEU A 68 14.17 -0.79 -2.11
N ARG A 69 14.59 -2.04 -2.17
CA ARG A 69 14.13 -3.00 -3.19
C ARG A 69 12.64 -3.40 -3.06
N ARG A 70 11.96 -2.90 -2.01
CA ARG A 70 10.52 -3.09 -1.84
C ARG A 70 9.68 -2.14 -2.68
N TYR A 71 10.28 -1.05 -3.15
CA TYR A 71 9.58 -0.05 -3.96
C TYR A 71 9.77 -0.32 -5.45
N ARG A 72 8.68 -0.20 -6.19
CA ARG A 72 8.63 -0.38 -7.64
C ARG A 72 7.85 0.76 -8.26
N GLY A 73 8.06 1.03 -9.55
CA GLY A 73 7.17 1.85 -10.36
C GLY A 73 5.86 1.12 -10.66
N GLY A 74 4.81 1.88 -10.89
CA GLY A 74 3.50 1.33 -11.21
C GLY A 74 3.22 1.21 -12.71
N ALA A 75 4.17 1.46 -13.61
CA ALA A 75 3.96 1.38 -15.05
C ALA A 75 3.72 -0.07 -15.53
N ALA A 76 2.83 -0.21 -16.52
CA ALA A 76 2.46 -1.52 -17.09
C ALA A 76 3.41 -2.01 -18.18
N ASP A 77 4.34 -1.17 -18.63
CA ASP A 77 5.25 -1.52 -19.71
C ASP A 77 6.39 -2.39 -19.21
N ASP A 78 6.77 -3.40 -20.01
CA ASP A 78 7.86 -4.37 -19.76
C ASP A 78 9.24 -3.72 -19.55
N ASP A 79 9.28 -2.42 -19.32
CA ASP A 79 10.48 -1.64 -19.13
C ASP A 79 10.91 -1.73 -17.66
N CYS A 80 11.90 -2.60 -17.38
CA CYS A 80 12.68 -2.57 -16.12
C CYS A 80 13.12 -1.14 -15.73
N ALA A 81 13.07 -0.20 -16.65
CA ALA A 81 13.38 1.20 -16.43
C ALA A 81 12.43 1.86 -15.42
N SER A 82 11.12 1.58 -15.44
CA SER A 82 10.15 2.22 -14.53
C SER A 82 10.29 1.72 -13.08
N GLU A 83 10.58 0.43 -12.87
CA GLU A 83 10.84 -0.11 -11.52
C GLU A 83 12.10 0.50 -10.90
N VAL A 84 13.15 0.63 -11.70
CA VAL A 84 14.42 1.23 -11.29
C VAL A 84 14.23 2.73 -11.02
N GLU A 85 13.43 3.41 -11.83
CA GLU A 85 13.16 4.85 -11.71
C GLU A 85 12.48 5.20 -10.38
N ALA A 86 11.42 4.49 -9.99
CA ALA A 86 10.72 4.76 -8.72
C ALA A 86 11.62 4.52 -7.50
N ALA A 87 12.37 3.41 -7.49
CA ALA A 87 13.31 3.12 -6.41
C ALA A 87 14.43 4.17 -6.32
N GLN A 88 14.96 4.61 -7.47
CA GLN A 88 16.00 5.65 -7.55
C GLN A 88 15.47 7.02 -7.10
N ALA A 89 14.26 7.39 -7.54
CA ALA A 89 13.65 8.64 -7.17
C ALA A 89 13.32 8.72 -5.67
N LEU A 90 12.84 7.63 -5.06
CA LEU A 90 12.55 7.55 -3.63
C LEU A 90 13.81 7.47 -2.76
N LEU A 91 14.94 7.01 -3.30
CA LEU A 91 16.17 6.77 -2.55
C LEU A 91 16.61 7.96 -1.67
N PRO A 92 16.79 9.20 -2.19
CA PRO A 92 17.23 10.32 -1.37
C PRO A 92 16.25 10.68 -0.26
N MET A 93 14.95 10.51 -0.51
CA MET A 93 13.89 10.81 0.45
C MET A 93 13.87 9.80 1.60
N LEU A 94 14.02 8.51 1.27
CA LEU A 94 14.07 7.41 2.24
C LEU A 94 15.39 7.39 3.02
N GLN A 95 16.49 7.86 2.42
CA GLN A 95 17.76 8.09 3.12
C GLN A 95 17.64 9.22 4.14
N ALA A 96 16.97 10.31 3.76
CA ALA A 96 16.78 11.47 4.62
C ALA A 96 15.74 11.25 5.73
N PHE A 97 14.72 10.43 5.47
CA PHE A 97 13.62 10.17 6.41
C PHE A 97 13.08 8.74 6.28
N GLY A 98 13.93 7.75 6.51
CA GLY A 98 13.57 6.33 6.54
C GLY A 98 13.21 5.83 7.94
N GLY A 99 13.22 4.49 8.10
CA GLY A 99 12.78 3.82 9.32
C GLY A 99 13.35 4.37 10.62
N PRO A 100 14.68 4.53 10.78
CA PRO A 100 15.27 5.10 11.99
C PRO A 100 14.79 6.52 12.28
N ALA A 101 14.87 7.44 11.31
CA ALA A 101 14.45 8.83 11.47
C ALA A 101 12.94 8.94 11.78
N LEU A 102 12.11 8.06 11.21
CA LEU A 102 10.69 7.99 11.50
C LEU A 102 10.40 7.55 12.95
N ARG A 103 11.19 6.60 13.49
CA ARG A 103 11.07 6.19 14.89
C ARG A 103 11.49 7.33 15.84
N ASP A 104 12.55 8.06 15.51
CA ASP A 104 12.98 9.23 16.29
C ASP A 104 11.94 10.35 16.27
N TRP A 105 11.32 10.60 15.11
CA TRP A 105 10.21 11.54 14.98
C TRP A 105 8.99 11.12 15.82
N ALA A 106 8.63 9.84 15.81
CA ALA A 106 7.54 9.32 16.65
C ALA A 106 7.86 9.46 18.14
N ALA A 107 9.10 9.20 18.55
CA ALA A 107 9.57 9.40 19.93
C ALA A 107 9.48 10.86 20.37
N GLN A 108 9.78 11.82 19.48
CA GLN A 108 9.59 13.26 19.73
C GLN A 108 8.13 13.68 19.91
N LEU A 109 7.18 12.86 19.42
CA LEU A 109 5.75 12.99 19.68
C LEU A 109 5.30 12.29 20.97
N GLY A 110 6.23 11.69 21.73
CA GLY A 110 5.94 10.90 22.92
C GLY A 110 5.48 9.47 22.61
N VAL A 111 5.63 9.00 21.37
CA VAL A 111 5.22 7.66 20.93
C VAL A 111 6.43 6.74 20.83
N GLN A 112 6.56 5.83 21.81
CA GLN A 112 7.60 4.79 21.79
C GLN A 112 7.25 3.68 20.78
N THR A 113 8.29 3.07 20.19
CA THR A 113 8.12 2.02 19.18
C THR A 113 8.93 0.78 19.52
N PHE A 114 8.44 -0.40 19.11
CA PHE A 114 9.16 -1.67 19.21
C PHE A 114 9.21 -2.39 17.86
N VAL A 115 10.17 -3.29 17.73
CA VAL A 115 10.31 -4.16 16.54
C VAL A 115 9.65 -5.50 16.85
N GLY A 116 8.67 -5.90 16.05
CA GLY A 116 8.05 -7.21 16.11
C GLY A 116 8.94 -8.29 15.49
N THR A 117 8.60 -9.55 15.70
CA THR A 117 9.38 -10.73 15.23
C THR A 117 9.54 -10.79 13.71
N SER A 118 8.64 -10.17 12.96
CA SER A 118 8.71 -10.07 11.50
C SER A 118 9.52 -8.87 10.98
N GLY A 119 10.19 -8.12 11.85
CA GLY A 119 10.89 -6.88 11.50
C GLY A 119 9.99 -5.64 11.36
N ARG A 120 8.67 -5.79 11.45
CA ARG A 120 7.72 -4.68 11.45
C ARG A 120 7.87 -3.83 12.70
N VAL A 121 7.76 -2.53 12.56
CA VAL A 121 7.88 -1.57 13.67
C VAL A 121 6.49 -1.04 14.02
N PHE A 122 6.14 -1.12 15.29
CA PHE A 122 4.83 -0.70 15.82
C PHE A 122 5.00 0.30 16.97
N PRO A 123 4.04 1.23 17.18
CA PRO A 123 3.90 1.88 18.47
C PRO A 123 3.69 0.85 19.58
N THR A 124 4.12 1.15 20.80
CA THR A 124 3.98 0.22 21.95
C THR A 124 2.52 -0.10 22.28
N ASP A 125 1.59 0.81 22.02
CA ASP A 125 0.15 0.63 22.15
C ASP A 125 -0.53 0.02 20.92
N MET A 126 0.21 -0.26 19.86
CA MET A 126 -0.25 -0.80 18.57
C MET A 126 -1.23 0.11 17.79
N LYS A 127 -1.56 1.31 18.26
CA LYS A 127 -2.65 2.14 17.75
C LYS A 127 -2.16 3.36 16.96
N ALA A 128 -2.90 3.70 15.90
CA ALA A 128 -2.65 4.92 15.10
C ALA A 128 -3.18 6.20 15.78
N ALA A 129 -4.26 6.10 16.54
CA ALA A 129 -4.95 7.27 17.07
C ALA A 129 -4.13 8.10 18.08
N PRO A 130 -3.34 7.53 19.01
CA PRO A 130 -2.48 8.31 19.88
C PRO A 130 -1.41 9.08 19.12
N LEU A 131 -0.74 8.46 18.14
CA LEU A 131 0.24 9.11 17.28
C LEU A 131 -0.39 10.29 16.54
N LEU A 132 -1.51 10.06 15.87
CA LEU A 132 -2.20 11.12 15.11
C LEU A 132 -2.64 12.28 16.00
N ARG A 133 -3.14 12.01 17.20
CA ARG A 133 -3.55 13.06 18.18
C ARG A 133 -2.35 13.90 18.63
N ALA A 134 -1.26 13.27 19.02
CA ALA A 134 -0.03 13.96 19.42
C ALA A 134 0.52 14.81 18.28
N TRP A 135 0.51 14.28 17.07
CA TRP A 135 0.95 15.01 15.87
C TRP A 135 0.06 16.23 15.58
N LEU A 136 -1.26 16.07 15.57
CA LEU A 136 -2.20 17.17 15.37
C LEU A 136 -2.12 18.23 16.46
N HIS A 137 -1.85 17.85 17.70
CA HIS A 137 -1.62 18.79 18.79
C HIS A 137 -0.38 19.67 18.48
N ARG A 138 0.73 19.06 18.08
CA ARG A 138 1.94 19.76 17.63
C ARG A 138 1.65 20.70 16.47
N LEU A 139 0.99 20.24 15.42
CA LEU A 139 0.71 21.04 14.23
C LEU A 139 -0.20 22.24 14.53
N ARG A 140 -1.21 22.06 15.37
CA ARG A 140 -2.09 23.15 15.82
C ARG A 140 -1.32 24.19 16.65
N GLY A 141 -0.42 23.74 17.51
CA GLY A 141 0.47 24.61 18.26
C GLY A 141 1.40 25.43 17.36
N LEU A 142 1.74 24.93 16.17
CA LEU A 142 2.50 25.63 15.14
C LEU A 142 1.61 26.51 14.22
N GLY A 143 0.29 26.55 14.44
CA GLY A 143 -0.63 27.40 13.69
C GLY A 143 -1.29 26.77 12.47
N LEU A 144 -1.36 25.41 12.38
CA LEU A 144 -2.07 24.74 11.29
C LEU A 144 -3.55 25.12 11.27
N ARG A 145 -4.02 25.63 10.14
CA ARG A 145 -5.44 25.83 9.85
C ARG A 145 -5.96 24.68 9.00
N THR A 146 -7.08 24.06 9.41
CA THR A 146 -7.65 22.90 8.73
C THR A 146 -9.05 23.19 8.21
N HIS A 147 -9.29 22.87 6.94
CA HIS A 147 -10.54 23.08 6.22
C HIS A 147 -11.08 21.72 5.79
N MET A 148 -11.90 21.11 6.66
CA MET A 148 -12.48 19.79 6.41
C MET A 148 -13.78 19.88 5.59
N ARG A 149 -14.14 18.77 4.89
CA ARG A 149 -15.27 18.70 3.96
C ARG A 149 -15.14 19.68 2.79
N ARG A 150 -13.89 19.98 2.41
CA ARG A 150 -13.54 20.82 1.27
C ARG A 150 -12.89 19.95 0.19
N ARG A 151 -13.71 19.55 -0.77
CA ARG A 151 -13.24 18.75 -1.92
C ARG A 151 -12.68 19.66 -2.99
N TRP A 152 -11.42 19.44 -3.35
CA TRP A 152 -10.84 20.09 -4.51
C TRP A 152 -11.50 19.58 -5.81
N ARG A 153 -11.88 20.51 -6.68
CA ARG A 153 -12.60 20.26 -7.94
C ARG A 153 -11.78 20.63 -9.18
N GLY A 154 -10.56 21.04 -9.01
CA GLY A 154 -9.70 21.54 -10.06
C GLY A 154 -9.40 23.03 -9.88
N TRP A 155 -9.42 23.76 -10.95
CA TRP A 155 -9.10 25.20 -10.95
C TRP A 155 -10.27 26.02 -11.48
N THR A 156 -10.43 27.22 -10.95
CA THR A 156 -11.32 28.23 -11.53
C THR A 156 -10.80 28.70 -12.89
N ALA A 157 -11.60 29.47 -13.64
CA ALA A 157 -11.17 30.10 -14.88
C ALA A 157 -9.97 31.07 -14.68
N ALA A 158 -9.81 31.61 -13.46
CA ALA A 158 -8.69 32.49 -13.10
C ALA A 158 -7.42 31.71 -12.68
N GLY A 159 -7.49 30.36 -12.61
CA GLY A 159 -6.37 29.51 -12.21
C GLY A 159 -6.24 29.30 -10.70
N ASP A 160 -7.18 29.75 -9.90
CA ASP A 160 -7.21 29.54 -8.45
C ASP A 160 -7.73 28.13 -8.13
N TRP A 161 -7.36 27.59 -6.97
CA TRP A 161 -7.81 26.27 -6.48
C TRP A 161 -9.30 26.30 -6.15
N ASP A 162 -10.10 25.50 -6.85
CA ASP A 162 -11.57 25.48 -6.71
C ASP A 162 -12.03 24.44 -5.69
N PHE A 163 -12.71 24.90 -4.63
CA PHE A 163 -13.37 24.07 -3.62
C PHE A 163 -14.89 24.19 -3.69
N GLY A 164 -15.43 24.80 -4.74
CA GLY A 164 -16.85 24.98 -5.02
C GLY A 164 -17.37 26.34 -4.56
N ASP A 165 -17.57 26.54 -3.28
CA ASP A 165 -18.01 27.79 -2.66
C ASP A 165 -16.84 28.74 -2.34
N GLU A 166 -15.62 28.26 -2.39
CA GLU A 166 -14.39 28.96 -2.08
C GLU A 166 -13.35 28.74 -3.18
N ALA A 167 -12.64 29.77 -3.54
CA ALA A 167 -11.45 29.72 -4.40
C ALA A 167 -10.23 30.18 -3.60
N VAL A 168 -9.12 29.47 -3.73
CA VAL A 168 -7.91 29.70 -2.92
C VAL A 168 -6.73 29.97 -3.83
N ARG A 169 -5.97 30.99 -3.48
CA ARG A 169 -4.67 31.30 -4.08
C ARG A 169 -3.59 31.26 -3.01
N ALA A 170 -2.55 30.48 -3.24
CA ALA A 170 -1.40 30.37 -2.35
C ALA A 170 -0.10 30.54 -3.15
N SER A 171 0.98 30.88 -2.46
CA SER A 171 2.30 31.01 -3.09
C SER A 171 2.85 29.66 -3.53
N VAL A 172 2.57 28.60 -2.78
CA VAL A 172 2.87 27.20 -3.14
C VAL A 172 1.73 26.28 -2.75
N THR A 173 1.60 25.17 -3.44
CA THR A 173 0.61 24.13 -3.11
C THR A 173 1.26 22.76 -3.06
N VAL A 174 0.95 21.97 -2.05
CA VAL A 174 1.32 20.54 -1.98
C VAL A 174 0.08 19.68 -2.13
N LEU A 175 0.06 18.86 -3.18
CA LEU A 175 -0.95 17.85 -3.41
C LEU A 175 -0.54 16.55 -2.72
N ALA A 176 -1.39 16.02 -1.85
CA ALA A 176 -1.18 14.78 -1.08
C ALA A 176 -2.47 13.96 -1.07
N LEU A 177 -3.05 13.76 -2.27
CA LEU A 177 -4.41 13.28 -2.47
C LEU A 177 -4.56 11.75 -2.37
N GLY A 178 -3.46 11.04 -2.14
CA GLY A 178 -3.46 9.58 -2.04
C GLY A 178 -3.68 8.90 -3.39
N GLY A 179 -3.90 7.57 -3.36
CA GLY A 179 -4.22 6.77 -4.54
C GLY A 179 -5.72 6.74 -4.84
N ALA A 180 -6.23 5.55 -5.22
CA ALA A 180 -7.64 5.31 -5.55
C ALA A 180 -8.28 4.18 -4.72
N SER A 181 -7.50 3.52 -3.87
CA SER A 181 -8.00 2.50 -2.94
C SER A 181 -8.66 3.17 -1.74
N TRP A 182 -9.83 2.76 -1.33
CA TRP A 182 -10.61 3.36 -0.23
C TRP A 182 -11.31 4.70 -0.57
N PRO A 183 -12.13 4.77 -1.61
CA PRO A 183 -12.84 6.00 -1.98
C PRO A 183 -13.73 6.53 -0.84
N ARG A 184 -14.29 5.67 0.00
CA ARG A 184 -15.06 6.05 1.20
C ARG A 184 -14.25 6.83 2.25
N LEU A 185 -12.92 6.77 2.17
CA LEU A 185 -12.02 7.49 3.07
C LEU A 185 -11.32 8.67 2.38
N GLY A 186 -11.73 9.02 1.17
CA GLY A 186 -11.22 10.16 0.42
C GLY A 186 -10.08 9.86 -0.56
N SER A 187 -9.65 8.60 -0.67
CA SER A 187 -8.65 8.14 -1.65
C SER A 187 -9.37 7.50 -2.84
N ASP A 188 -9.86 8.32 -3.76
CA ASP A 188 -10.74 7.93 -4.87
C ASP A 188 -10.13 8.10 -6.27
N GLY A 189 -8.91 8.62 -6.38
CA GLY A 189 -8.21 8.83 -7.65
C GLY A 189 -8.79 9.93 -8.53
N ALA A 190 -9.82 10.66 -8.08
CA ALA A 190 -10.50 11.69 -8.87
C ALA A 190 -9.61 12.87 -9.27
N TRP A 191 -8.44 13.00 -8.67
CA TRP A 191 -7.44 14.00 -8.97
C TRP A 191 -6.70 13.73 -10.30
N ALA A 192 -6.60 12.47 -10.74
CA ALA A 192 -5.79 12.09 -11.89
C ALA A 192 -6.24 12.78 -13.19
N PRO A 193 -7.52 12.75 -13.62
CA PRO A 193 -7.97 13.47 -14.81
C PRO A 193 -7.81 15.00 -14.70
N LEU A 194 -7.86 15.57 -13.49
CA LEU A 194 -7.66 17.01 -13.30
C LEU A 194 -6.20 17.41 -13.61
N LEU A 195 -5.23 16.62 -13.17
CA LEU A 195 -3.82 16.85 -13.46
C LEU A 195 -3.49 16.56 -14.93
N GLN A 196 -4.03 15.48 -15.49
CA GLN A 196 -3.86 15.16 -16.93
C GLN A 196 -4.37 16.28 -17.82
N ALA A 197 -5.49 16.91 -17.49
CA ALA A 197 -6.03 18.06 -18.23
C ALA A 197 -5.09 19.29 -18.18
N ARG A 198 -4.12 19.31 -17.27
CA ARG A 198 -3.06 20.33 -17.15
C ARG A 198 -1.70 19.87 -17.72
N GLY A 199 -1.67 18.79 -18.50
CA GLY A 199 -0.46 18.30 -19.12
C GLY A 199 0.48 17.51 -18.21
N VAL A 200 0.02 17.12 -17.01
CA VAL A 200 0.79 16.25 -16.13
C VAL A 200 0.65 14.80 -16.57
N VAL A 201 1.76 14.12 -16.75
CA VAL A 201 1.77 12.68 -17.06
C VAL A 201 1.40 11.91 -15.78
N VAL A 202 0.35 11.08 -15.87
CA VAL A 202 -0.15 10.23 -14.79
C VAL A 202 -0.24 8.81 -15.31
N SER A 203 0.55 7.91 -14.73
CA SER A 203 0.47 6.47 -14.99
C SER A 203 -0.87 5.90 -14.54
N PRO A 204 -1.45 4.93 -15.26
CA PRO A 204 -2.74 4.33 -14.89
C PRO A 204 -2.77 3.83 -13.44
N LEU A 205 -3.83 4.18 -12.72
CA LEU A 205 -4.02 3.71 -11.35
C LEU A 205 -4.48 2.24 -11.37
N ARG A 206 -3.77 1.38 -10.63
CA ARG A 206 -4.02 -0.07 -10.58
C ARG A 206 -4.09 -0.56 -9.12
N PRO A 207 -4.87 -1.63 -8.82
CA PRO A 207 -4.92 -2.19 -7.48
C PRO A 207 -3.57 -2.76 -7.06
N ALA A 208 -3.07 -2.37 -5.89
CA ALA A 208 -1.85 -2.89 -5.27
C ALA A 208 -2.16 -3.43 -3.88
N ASN A 209 -1.41 -4.45 -3.44
CA ASN A 209 -1.72 -5.16 -2.21
C ASN A 209 -3.20 -5.63 -2.18
N CYS A 210 -3.63 -6.27 -3.25
CA CYS A 210 -5.01 -6.70 -3.47
C CYS A 210 -5.15 -8.23 -3.40
N GLY A 211 -6.38 -8.70 -3.23
CA GLY A 211 -6.77 -10.09 -3.44
C GLY A 211 -6.88 -10.43 -4.92
N PHE A 212 -7.09 -11.71 -5.21
CA PHE A 212 -7.27 -12.22 -6.57
C PHE A 212 -8.41 -13.21 -6.62
N ASP A 213 -9.17 -13.14 -7.71
CA ASP A 213 -10.20 -14.13 -8.04
C ASP A 213 -9.56 -15.34 -8.69
N ARG A 214 -10.09 -16.53 -8.35
CA ARG A 214 -9.70 -17.78 -9.01
C ARG A 214 -10.27 -17.87 -10.43
N ALA A 215 -9.53 -18.55 -11.31
CA ALA A 215 -10.00 -18.90 -12.64
C ALA A 215 -11.22 -19.86 -12.61
N ARG A 216 -11.33 -20.68 -11.58
CA ARG A 216 -12.48 -21.55 -11.31
C ARG A 216 -13.03 -21.25 -9.94
N PRO A 217 -14.35 -21.03 -9.79
CA PRO A 217 -14.96 -20.81 -8.48
C PRO A 217 -14.62 -21.94 -7.50
N TRP A 218 -14.51 -21.60 -6.21
CA TRP A 218 -14.46 -22.62 -5.16
C TRP A 218 -15.75 -23.42 -5.14
N SER A 219 -15.69 -24.69 -4.75
CA SER A 219 -16.89 -25.48 -4.48
C SER A 219 -17.78 -24.80 -3.41
N ASP A 220 -19.08 -25.08 -3.46
CA ASP A 220 -20.03 -24.56 -2.46
C ASP A 220 -19.62 -24.93 -1.04
N TYR A 221 -19.03 -26.13 -0.87
CA TYR A 221 -18.52 -26.57 0.42
C TYR A 221 -17.41 -25.66 0.94
N LEU A 222 -16.41 -25.34 0.11
CA LEU A 222 -15.31 -24.44 0.50
C LEU A 222 -15.82 -23.04 0.81
N ARG A 223 -16.67 -22.51 -0.04
CA ARG A 223 -17.27 -21.18 0.17
C ARG A 223 -18.05 -21.11 1.48
N ALA A 224 -18.99 -22.03 1.67
CA ALA A 224 -19.86 -22.01 2.84
C ALA A 224 -19.15 -22.26 4.18
N ARG A 225 -18.05 -23.06 4.16
CA ARG A 225 -17.38 -23.52 5.38
C ARG A 225 -16.08 -22.79 5.69
N HIS A 226 -15.44 -22.21 4.67
CA HIS A 226 -14.06 -21.76 4.80
C HIS A 226 -13.79 -20.35 4.25
N ALA A 227 -14.72 -19.69 3.60
CA ALA A 227 -14.56 -18.27 3.28
C ALA A 227 -14.30 -17.44 4.54
N GLY A 228 -13.33 -16.53 4.47
CA GLY A 228 -12.84 -15.76 5.62
C GLY A 228 -11.83 -16.49 6.52
N HIS A 229 -11.53 -17.77 6.28
CA HIS A 229 -10.57 -18.51 7.08
C HIS A 229 -9.15 -18.45 6.53
N ALA A 230 -8.16 -18.34 7.44
CA ALA A 230 -6.75 -18.32 7.10
C ALA A 230 -6.18 -19.72 6.86
N VAL A 231 -5.32 -19.85 5.83
CA VAL A 231 -4.47 -21.02 5.57
C VAL A 231 -3.06 -20.73 6.09
N LYS A 232 -2.61 -21.48 7.10
CA LYS A 232 -1.30 -21.28 7.73
C LYS A 232 -0.77 -22.56 8.41
N PRO A 233 0.59 -22.75 8.51
CA PRO A 233 1.57 -22.06 7.68
C PRO A 233 1.47 -22.54 6.23
N VAL A 234 1.86 -21.67 5.29
CA VAL A 234 1.93 -21.98 3.86
C VAL A 234 3.09 -21.21 3.24
N ALA A 235 3.71 -21.74 2.18
CA ALA A 235 4.61 -20.95 1.36
C ALA A 235 4.06 -20.81 -0.06
N ALA A 236 4.18 -19.62 -0.63
CA ALA A 236 3.83 -19.36 -2.01
C ALA A 236 5.09 -19.21 -2.87
N SER A 237 5.00 -19.61 -4.14
CA SER A 237 6.08 -19.47 -5.11
C SER A 237 5.52 -19.00 -6.45
N PHE A 238 6.14 -17.93 -7.00
CA PHE A 238 5.82 -17.37 -8.31
C PHE A 238 7.08 -16.78 -8.95
N GLN A 239 7.33 -17.03 -10.23
CA GLN A 239 8.48 -16.53 -11.00
C GLN A 239 9.83 -16.65 -10.25
N GLY A 240 10.11 -17.81 -9.67
CA GLY A 240 11.36 -18.08 -8.93
C GLY A 240 11.43 -17.50 -7.51
N ARG A 241 10.53 -16.60 -7.13
CA ARG A 241 10.43 -16.07 -5.77
C ARG A 241 9.61 -17.00 -4.89
N ARG A 242 10.04 -17.22 -3.64
CA ARG A 242 9.32 -18.01 -2.63
C ARG A 242 9.23 -17.22 -1.32
N GLN A 243 8.06 -17.24 -0.71
CA GLN A 243 7.81 -16.62 0.59
C GLN A 243 6.88 -17.48 1.44
N GLN A 244 7.14 -17.58 2.74
CA GLN A 244 6.26 -18.24 3.71
C GLN A 244 5.39 -17.21 4.42
N GLY A 245 4.16 -17.61 4.78
CA GLY A 245 3.21 -16.76 5.48
C GLY A 245 1.84 -17.42 5.64
N GLU A 246 0.81 -16.61 5.54
CA GLU A 246 -0.59 -17.02 5.56
C GLU A 246 -1.39 -16.24 4.52
N PHE A 247 -2.46 -16.85 4.02
CA PHE A 247 -3.45 -16.19 3.19
C PHE A 247 -4.87 -16.53 3.68
N VAL A 248 -5.83 -15.74 3.26
CA VAL A 248 -7.26 -15.94 3.57
C VAL A 248 -7.96 -16.42 2.30
N LEU A 249 -8.79 -17.46 2.42
CA LEU A 249 -9.69 -17.89 1.37
C LEU A 249 -10.91 -16.96 1.37
N THR A 250 -11.22 -16.35 0.22
CA THR A 250 -12.44 -15.52 0.04
C THR A 250 -13.52 -16.31 -0.70
N ASP A 251 -14.68 -15.73 -0.89
CA ASP A 251 -15.78 -16.36 -1.66
C ASP A 251 -15.37 -16.67 -3.11
N SER A 252 -14.60 -15.77 -3.74
CA SER A 252 -14.21 -15.88 -5.16
C SER A 252 -12.74 -16.27 -5.37
N GLY A 253 -11.90 -16.19 -4.33
CA GLY A 253 -10.47 -16.38 -4.51
C GLY A 253 -9.65 -16.34 -3.22
N VAL A 254 -8.64 -15.48 -3.18
CA VAL A 254 -7.67 -15.41 -2.08
C VAL A 254 -7.23 -13.97 -1.81
N GLU A 255 -6.87 -13.69 -0.54
CA GLU A 255 -6.31 -12.42 -0.10
C GLU A 255 -5.33 -12.60 1.07
N GLY A 256 -4.84 -11.52 1.64
CA GLY A 256 -4.00 -11.52 2.84
C GLY A 256 -2.51 -11.32 2.56
N GLY A 257 -1.73 -11.17 3.63
CA GLY A 257 -0.35 -10.70 3.56
C GLY A 257 0.57 -11.47 2.61
N LEU A 258 0.43 -12.80 2.53
CA LEU A 258 1.22 -13.61 1.61
C LEU A 258 0.83 -13.34 0.15
N ILE A 259 -0.46 -13.18 -0.14
CA ILE A 259 -0.94 -12.88 -1.50
C ILE A 259 -0.51 -11.47 -1.90
N TYR A 260 -0.64 -10.48 -1.00
CA TYR A 260 -0.22 -9.10 -1.24
C TYR A 260 1.28 -8.98 -1.56
N ALA A 261 2.11 -9.84 -0.98
CA ALA A 261 3.53 -9.88 -1.29
C ALA A 261 3.84 -10.25 -2.74
N PHE A 262 2.94 -10.92 -3.44
CA PHE A 262 3.06 -11.28 -4.85
C PHE A 262 2.13 -10.45 -5.75
N ALA A 263 1.40 -9.47 -5.20
CA ALA A 263 0.31 -8.81 -5.93
C ALA A 263 0.78 -8.10 -7.20
N ALA A 264 1.92 -7.42 -7.19
CA ALA A 264 2.47 -6.77 -8.37
C ALA A 264 2.76 -7.79 -9.49
N ASP A 265 3.56 -8.82 -9.19
CA ASP A 265 3.97 -9.84 -10.16
C ASP A 265 2.76 -10.62 -10.72
N LEU A 266 1.76 -10.92 -9.86
CA LEU A 266 0.53 -11.61 -10.27
C LEU A 266 -0.36 -10.72 -11.16
N ARG A 267 -0.52 -9.44 -10.81
CA ARG A 267 -1.27 -8.46 -11.60
C ARG A 267 -0.67 -8.30 -12.98
N GLU A 268 0.64 -8.10 -13.09
CA GLU A 268 1.35 -7.97 -14.34
C GLU A 268 1.23 -9.22 -15.21
N ALA A 269 1.35 -10.42 -14.62
CA ALA A 269 1.14 -11.66 -15.34
C ALA A 269 -0.30 -11.79 -15.86
N LEU A 270 -1.29 -11.37 -15.08
CA LEU A 270 -2.70 -11.39 -15.50
C LEU A 270 -2.97 -10.37 -16.62
N GLU A 271 -2.39 -9.18 -16.56
CA GLU A 271 -2.51 -8.15 -17.59
C GLU A 271 -1.88 -8.61 -18.91
N ARG A 272 -0.72 -9.28 -18.85
CA ARG A 272 0.01 -9.75 -20.02
C ARG A 272 -0.54 -11.05 -20.60
N GLU A 273 -0.89 -12.02 -19.75
CA GLU A 273 -1.16 -13.41 -20.15
C GLU A 273 -2.63 -13.83 -19.94
N GLY A 274 -3.43 -12.98 -19.28
CA GLY A 274 -4.82 -13.29 -18.93
C GLY A 274 -4.98 -14.36 -17.84
N ARG A 275 -3.87 -14.88 -17.31
CA ARG A 275 -3.84 -15.93 -16.27
C ARG A 275 -2.56 -15.86 -15.45
N ALA A 276 -2.62 -16.30 -14.20
CA ALA A 276 -1.45 -16.51 -13.36
C ALA A 276 -1.64 -17.76 -12.50
N THR A 277 -0.58 -18.54 -12.28
CA THR A 277 -0.63 -19.73 -11.41
C THR A 277 0.34 -19.55 -10.26
N LEU A 278 -0.18 -19.26 -9.07
CA LEU A 278 0.57 -19.22 -7.83
C LEU A 278 0.71 -20.65 -7.28
N LYS A 279 1.93 -21.13 -7.05
CA LYS A 279 2.18 -22.45 -6.45
C LYS A 279 2.23 -22.32 -4.93
N LEU A 280 1.42 -23.14 -4.22
CA LEU A 280 1.37 -23.14 -2.77
C LEU A 280 1.97 -24.44 -2.20
N ASP A 281 2.91 -24.30 -1.28
CA ASP A 281 3.39 -25.39 -0.43
C ASP A 281 2.58 -25.38 0.87
N LEU A 282 1.66 -26.32 1.04
CA LEU A 282 0.77 -26.41 2.20
C LEU A 282 1.47 -26.98 3.46
N LEU A 283 2.69 -27.48 3.31
CA LEU A 283 3.53 -28.03 4.37
C LEU A 283 4.96 -27.47 4.30
N PRO A 284 5.15 -26.13 4.43
CA PRO A 284 6.45 -25.50 4.20
C PRO A 284 7.55 -25.95 5.18
N ASP A 285 7.15 -26.38 6.38
CA ASP A 285 8.07 -26.82 7.45
C ASP A 285 8.46 -28.30 7.35
N HIS A 286 7.97 -29.01 6.33
CA HIS A 286 8.29 -30.42 6.09
C HIS A 286 9.09 -30.57 4.79
N ALA A 287 10.20 -31.31 4.87
CA ALA A 287 10.98 -31.68 3.69
C ALA A 287 10.14 -32.50 2.71
N PRO A 288 10.25 -32.28 1.39
CA PRO A 288 9.47 -33.01 0.38
C PRO A 288 9.56 -34.55 0.50
N GLU A 289 10.75 -35.07 0.78
CA GLU A 289 11.04 -36.50 0.92
C GLU A 289 10.29 -37.10 2.11
N ARG A 290 10.24 -36.36 3.23
CA ARG A 290 9.47 -36.77 4.42
C ARG A 290 7.98 -36.81 4.12
N VAL A 291 7.43 -35.82 3.43
CA VAL A 291 6.01 -35.81 3.07
C VAL A 291 5.68 -37.03 2.21
N LEU A 292 6.49 -37.31 1.18
CA LEU A 292 6.27 -38.45 0.31
C LEU A 292 6.35 -39.78 1.08
N SER A 293 7.35 -39.96 1.93
CA SER A 293 7.51 -41.20 2.73
C SER A 293 6.32 -41.44 3.67
N GLU A 294 5.78 -40.38 4.31
CA GLU A 294 4.61 -40.52 5.17
C GLU A 294 3.31 -40.84 4.39
N LEU A 295 3.17 -40.31 3.17
CA LEU A 295 2.03 -40.60 2.29
C LEU A 295 2.06 -42.07 1.76
N GLN A 296 3.24 -42.64 1.54
CA GLN A 296 3.42 -44.02 1.08
C GLN A 296 3.20 -45.06 2.17
N ARG A 297 3.16 -44.67 3.44
CA ARG A 297 2.89 -45.59 4.54
C ARG A 297 1.49 -46.17 4.47
N PRO A 298 1.31 -47.49 4.69
CA PRO A 298 -0.01 -48.10 4.71
C PRO A 298 -0.95 -47.46 5.72
N ARG A 299 -2.15 -47.09 5.27
CA ARG A 299 -3.17 -46.46 6.12
C ARG A 299 -3.81 -47.43 7.13
N GLY A 300 -3.81 -48.74 6.79
CA GLY A 300 -4.59 -49.75 7.51
C GLY A 300 -6.09 -49.40 7.42
N PRO A 301 -6.87 -49.64 8.49
CA PRO A 301 -8.31 -49.34 8.51
C PRO A 301 -8.67 -47.87 8.66
N ARG A 302 -7.68 -46.94 8.71
CA ARG A 302 -7.91 -45.53 8.92
C ARG A 302 -8.42 -44.83 7.67
N SER A 303 -9.32 -43.86 7.85
CA SER A 303 -9.67 -42.95 6.77
C SER A 303 -8.47 -42.11 6.33
N LEU A 304 -8.48 -41.60 5.08
CA LEU A 304 -7.44 -40.70 4.59
C LEU A 304 -7.28 -39.47 5.48
N ALA A 305 -8.39 -38.84 5.90
CA ALA A 305 -8.37 -37.70 6.79
C ALA A 305 -7.67 -37.99 8.13
N THR A 306 -7.97 -39.13 8.74
CA THR A 306 -7.31 -39.56 9.97
C THR A 306 -5.82 -39.86 9.76
N HIS A 307 -5.45 -40.47 8.63
CA HIS A 307 -4.07 -40.72 8.27
C HIS A 307 -3.26 -39.41 8.08
N LEU A 308 -3.76 -38.50 7.25
CA LEU A 308 -3.11 -37.22 6.98
C LEU A 308 -2.99 -36.34 8.25
N LYS A 309 -4.03 -36.34 9.10
CA LYS A 309 -3.97 -35.61 10.39
C LYS A 309 -2.90 -36.19 11.32
N ALA A 310 -2.83 -37.54 11.42
CA ALA A 310 -1.89 -38.18 12.34
C ALA A 310 -0.43 -38.08 11.87
N ARG A 311 -0.18 -38.11 10.56
CA ARG A 311 1.17 -38.16 9.97
C ARG A 311 1.75 -36.82 9.62
N LEU A 312 0.90 -35.92 9.11
CA LEU A 312 1.32 -34.64 8.52
C LEU A 312 0.61 -33.42 9.13
N GLY A 313 -0.27 -33.63 10.11
CA GLY A 313 -1.04 -32.53 10.72
C GLY A 313 -2.08 -31.90 9.79
N ILE A 314 -2.38 -32.51 8.64
CA ILE A 314 -3.32 -31.96 7.64
C ILE A 314 -4.76 -32.25 8.08
N SER A 315 -5.51 -31.16 8.27
CA SER A 315 -6.94 -31.21 8.62
C SER A 315 -7.65 -29.90 8.20
N GLY A 316 -8.97 -29.84 8.38
CA GLY A 316 -9.75 -28.61 8.13
C GLY A 316 -9.57 -28.09 6.71
N LEU A 317 -9.28 -26.78 6.61
CA LEU A 317 -9.18 -26.08 5.32
C LEU A 317 -8.10 -26.67 4.38
N LYS A 318 -6.93 -27.06 4.90
CA LYS A 318 -5.89 -27.71 4.07
C LYS A 318 -6.36 -29.03 3.46
N LEU A 319 -7.09 -29.84 4.23
CA LEU A 319 -7.69 -31.07 3.71
C LEU A 319 -8.78 -30.77 2.67
N ALA A 320 -9.60 -29.74 2.89
CA ALA A 320 -10.62 -29.32 1.93
C ALA A 320 -10.00 -28.83 0.61
N LEU A 321 -8.88 -28.10 0.66
CA LEU A 321 -8.12 -27.72 -0.54
C LEU A 321 -7.60 -28.93 -1.32
N LEU A 322 -7.16 -30.01 -0.66
CA LEU A 322 -6.76 -31.25 -1.34
C LEU A 322 -7.95 -31.91 -2.04
N HIS A 323 -9.13 -31.95 -1.40
CA HIS A 323 -10.35 -32.47 -2.03
C HIS A 323 -10.75 -31.63 -3.25
N GLU A 324 -10.61 -30.31 -3.16
CA GLU A 324 -10.88 -29.37 -4.26
C GLU A 324 -9.97 -29.61 -5.48
N ALA A 325 -8.66 -29.84 -5.23
CA ALA A 325 -7.69 -30.01 -6.32
C ALA A 325 -7.76 -31.41 -6.97
N LEU A 326 -7.96 -32.45 -6.18
CA LEU A 326 -7.74 -33.84 -6.61
C LEU A 326 -9.04 -34.61 -6.83
N GLY A 327 -10.15 -34.18 -6.27
CA GLY A 327 -11.39 -34.98 -6.25
C GLY A 327 -11.20 -36.32 -5.52
N ALA A 328 -12.24 -37.14 -5.48
CA ALA A 328 -12.21 -38.40 -4.73
C ALA A 328 -11.19 -39.44 -5.27
N GLN A 329 -10.97 -39.47 -6.58
CA GLN A 329 -10.05 -40.41 -7.21
C GLN A 329 -8.58 -40.07 -6.96
N GLY A 330 -8.22 -38.78 -7.13
CA GLY A 330 -6.84 -38.31 -6.99
C GLY A 330 -6.29 -38.41 -5.56
N LEU A 331 -7.18 -38.38 -4.57
CA LEU A 331 -6.83 -38.51 -3.15
C LEU A 331 -6.28 -39.91 -2.74
N ASN A 332 -6.45 -40.92 -3.58
CA ASN A 332 -5.92 -42.26 -3.32
C ASN A 332 -4.51 -42.47 -3.89
N ASP A 333 -3.99 -41.51 -4.64
CA ASP A 333 -2.65 -41.57 -5.23
C ASP A 333 -1.66 -40.77 -4.37
N PRO A 334 -0.67 -41.43 -3.72
CA PRO A 334 0.32 -40.73 -2.89
C PRO A 334 1.13 -39.69 -3.64
N GLN A 335 1.41 -39.90 -4.94
CA GLN A 335 2.18 -38.95 -5.75
C GLN A 335 1.38 -37.69 -6.07
N ARG A 336 0.10 -37.83 -6.40
CA ARG A 336 -0.81 -36.69 -6.60
C ARG A 336 -1.03 -35.90 -5.31
N LEU A 337 -1.20 -36.60 -4.17
CA LEU A 337 -1.28 -35.97 -2.86
C LEU A 337 -0.01 -35.19 -2.53
N TRP A 338 1.15 -35.79 -2.77
CA TRP A 338 2.44 -35.12 -2.56
C TRP A 338 2.55 -33.86 -3.41
N SER A 339 2.24 -33.96 -4.70
CA SER A 339 2.27 -32.80 -5.61
C SER A 339 1.32 -31.69 -5.16
N ALA A 340 0.09 -32.03 -4.77
CA ALA A 340 -0.87 -31.06 -4.27
C ALA A 340 -0.48 -30.45 -2.91
N LEU A 341 0.22 -31.21 -2.05
CA LEU A 341 0.71 -30.65 -0.78
C LEU A 341 1.90 -29.73 -0.94
N LYS A 342 2.81 -30.03 -1.87
CA LYS A 342 4.07 -29.28 -2.03
C LYS A 342 4.04 -28.23 -3.14
N ALA A 343 3.10 -28.32 -4.06
CA ALA A 343 2.96 -27.41 -5.20
C ALA A 343 1.49 -27.26 -5.65
N TYR A 344 0.59 -27.00 -4.71
CA TYR A 344 -0.83 -26.76 -5.00
C TYR A 344 -0.98 -25.66 -6.05
N PRO A 345 -1.55 -25.89 -7.23
CA PRO A 345 -1.71 -24.88 -8.25
C PRO A 345 -2.94 -24.01 -7.94
N LEU A 346 -2.72 -22.76 -7.60
CA LEU A 346 -3.78 -21.77 -7.46
C LEU A 346 -3.85 -20.94 -8.74
N GLU A 347 -4.78 -21.28 -9.62
CA GLU A 347 -5.02 -20.56 -10.87
C GLU A 347 -5.85 -19.30 -10.60
N LEU A 348 -5.33 -18.15 -10.98
CA LEU A 348 -5.92 -16.83 -10.80
C LEU A 348 -6.32 -16.24 -12.16
N ALA A 349 -7.44 -15.49 -12.19
CA ALA A 349 -8.01 -14.92 -13.41
C ALA A 349 -8.08 -13.38 -13.38
N ALA A 350 -8.20 -12.77 -12.22
CA ALA A 350 -8.32 -11.32 -12.09
C ALA A 350 -7.80 -10.82 -10.74
N ALA A 351 -7.25 -9.62 -10.71
CA ALA A 351 -7.06 -8.87 -9.48
C ALA A 351 -8.42 -8.36 -8.97
N ARG A 352 -8.59 -8.29 -7.65
CA ARG A 352 -9.77 -7.69 -7.05
C ARG A 352 -9.84 -6.18 -7.34
N PRO A 353 -11.04 -5.60 -7.41
CA PRO A 353 -11.25 -4.19 -7.72
C PRO A 353 -10.45 -3.23 -6.85
N MET A 354 -10.21 -2.02 -7.36
CA MET A 354 -9.43 -0.97 -6.72
C MET A 354 -9.96 -0.59 -5.32
N ASP A 355 -11.28 -0.56 -5.14
CA ASP A 355 -11.93 -0.19 -3.88
C ASP A 355 -11.82 -1.27 -2.78
N GLU A 356 -11.38 -2.48 -3.15
CA GLU A 356 -11.05 -3.58 -2.24
C GLU A 356 -9.53 -3.70 -1.98
N ALA A 357 -8.71 -2.98 -2.74
CA ALA A 357 -7.25 -3.00 -2.58
C ALA A 357 -6.79 -2.23 -1.33
N ILE A 358 -5.67 -2.64 -0.75
CA ILE A 358 -5.05 -1.93 0.37
C ILE A 358 -4.39 -0.63 -0.09
N SER A 359 -3.80 -0.63 -1.29
CA SER A 359 -3.06 0.50 -1.85
C SER A 359 -3.20 0.57 -3.37
N THR A 360 -2.62 1.60 -3.95
CA THR A 360 -2.67 1.91 -5.38
C THR A 360 -1.26 1.87 -5.96
N ALA A 361 -1.12 1.30 -7.15
CA ALA A 361 0.03 1.45 -8.03
C ALA A 361 -0.31 2.46 -9.14
N GLY A 362 0.71 3.03 -9.78
CA GLY A 362 0.52 4.14 -10.71
C GLY A 362 0.40 5.48 -9.98
N GLY A 363 0.25 6.56 -10.73
CA GLY A 363 0.19 7.92 -10.18
C GLY A 363 0.95 8.93 -11.03
N VAL A 364 1.29 10.07 -10.45
CA VAL A 364 2.10 11.11 -11.11
C VAL A 364 3.46 10.53 -11.45
N ALA A 365 3.77 10.47 -12.75
CA ALA A 365 5.02 9.91 -13.26
C ALA A 365 6.24 10.72 -12.76
N TRP A 366 7.33 10.05 -12.44
CA TRP A 366 8.54 10.69 -11.93
C TRP A 366 9.11 11.72 -12.90
N GLY A 367 9.07 11.44 -14.19
CA GLY A 367 9.48 12.38 -15.25
C GLY A 367 8.61 13.65 -15.35
N ALA A 368 7.43 13.71 -14.70
CA ALA A 368 6.62 14.92 -14.61
C ALA A 368 7.06 15.86 -13.46
N LEU A 369 8.03 15.43 -12.63
CA LEU A 369 8.46 16.10 -11.42
C LEU A 369 9.94 16.49 -11.50
N ASN A 370 10.29 17.60 -10.88
CA ASN A 370 11.70 17.91 -10.62
C ASN A 370 12.21 17.20 -9.34
N ALA A 371 13.49 17.37 -9.02
CA ALA A 371 14.11 16.76 -7.84
C ALA A 371 13.48 17.18 -6.50
N ASP A 372 12.71 18.26 -6.46
CA ASP A 372 12.00 18.78 -5.28
C ASP A 372 10.54 18.31 -5.21
N LEU A 373 10.10 17.41 -6.10
CA LEU A 373 8.73 16.94 -6.29
C LEU A 373 7.77 18.04 -6.78
N MET A 374 8.28 19.11 -7.40
CA MET A 374 7.48 20.14 -8.06
C MET A 374 7.14 19.69 -9.48
N LEU A 375 5.88 19.85 -9.88
CA LEU A 375 5.40 19.56 -11.23
C LEU A 375 6.03 20.51 -12.25
N HIS A 376 6.61 19.95 -13.33
CA HIS A 376 7.14 20.75 -14.44
C HIS A 376 6.04 21.57 -15.12
N ALA A 377 4.86 20.99 -15.31
CA ALA A 377 3.72 21.65 -15.94
C ALA A 377 3.05 22.71 -15.08
N LEU A 378 3.26 22.70 -13.76
CA LEU A 378 2.60 23.57 -12.79
C LEU A 378 3.60 24.10 -11.75
N PRO A 379 4.42 25.12 -12.08
CA PRO A 379 5.38 25.69 -11.14
C PRO A 379 4.72 26.14 -9.83
N GLY A 380 5.36 25.86 -8.69
CA GLY A 380 4.81 26.11 -7.36
C GLY A 380 3.87 25.04 -6.84
N VAL A 381 3.59 23.99 -7.63
CA VAL A 381 2.76 22.82 -7.22
C VAL A 381 3.64 21.59 -7.04
N PHE A 382 3.53 20.98 -5.87
CA PHE A 382 4.31 19.80 -5.44
C PHE A 382 3.38 18.61 -5.23
N CYS A 383 3.87 17.40 -5.47
CA CYS A 383 3.12 16.17 -5.23
C CYS A 383 3.82 15.28 -4.20
N ALA A 384 3.05 14.59 -3.34
CA ALA A 384 3.61 13.70 -2.33
C ALA A 384 2.69 12.54 -1.96
N GLY A 385 3.28 11.46 -1.47
CA GLY A 385 2.56 10.30 -0.98
C GLY A 385 2.18 9.31 -2.06
N GLU A 386 1.10 8.59 -1.81
CA GLU A 386 0.61 7.50 -2.68
C GLU A 386 0.07 7.98 -4.03
N MET A 387 -0.06 9.29 -4.26
CA MET A 387 -0.41 9.84 -5.57
C MET A 387 0.77 9.86 -6.57
N LEU A 388 1.99 9.62 -6.12
CA LEU A 388 3.17 9.46 -6.97
C LEU A 388 3.22 8.04 -7.54
N ASP A 389 3.90 7.86 -8.68
CA ASP A 389 3.99 6.58 -9.35
C ASP A 389 4.97 5.63 -8.67
N TRP A 390 4.50 4.96 -7.63
CA TRP A 390 5.22 3.90 -6.93
C TRP A 390 4.26 2.95 -6.20
N GLU A 391 4.70 1.73 -5.98
CA GLU A 391 4.05 0.77 -5.10
C GLU A 391 5.06 0.07 -4.19
N ALA A 392 4.57 -0.49 -3.08
CA ALA A 392 5.36 -1.29 -2.16
C ALA A 392 4.47 -2.33 -1.45
N PRO A 393 5.00 -3.47 -0.99
CA PRO A 393 4.23 -4.44 -0.21
C PRO A 393 3.76 -3.85 1.12
N THR A 394 2.79 -4.52 1.77
CA THR A 394 2.44 -4.22 3.16
C THR A 394 3.62 -4.51 4.07
N GLY A 395 3.74 -3.78 5.18
CA GLY A 395 4.86 -3.98 6.12
C GLY A 395 5.49 -2.70 6.65
N GLY A 396 4.81 -1.56 6.49
CA GLY A 396 5.29 -0.23 6.92
C GLY A 396 5.95 0.57 5.80
N TYR A 397 6.23 -0.04 4.65
CA TYR A 397 6.87 0.61 3.50
C TYR A 397 6.03 1.76 2.94
N LEU A 398 4.72 1.54 2.73
CA LEU A 398 3.79 2.54 2.21
C LEU A 398 3.76 3.80 3.07
N LEU A 399 3.63 3.65 4.39
CA LEU A 399 3.61 4.78 5.30
C LEU A 399 4.95 5.50 5.34
N THR A 400 6.07 4.77 5.37
CA THR A 400 7.41 5.36 5.34
C THR A 400 7.60 6.25 4.11
N ALA A 401 7.25 5.77 2.91
CA ALA A 401 7.36 6.58 1.69
C ALA A 401 6.39 7.77 1.69
N CYS A 402 5.18 7.61 2.22
CA CYS A 402 4.26 8.75 2.34
C CYS A 402 4.82 9.86 3.23
N TRP A 403 5.41 9.53 4.37
CA TRP A 403 6.05 10.52 5.24
C TRP A 403 7.32 11.10 4.62
N ALA A 404 8.18 10.26 4.03
CA ALA A 404 9.43 10.70 3.40
C ALA A 404 9.16 11.67 2.23
N THR A 405 8.26 11.33 1.32
CA THR A 405 7.88 12.18 0.20
C THR A 405 7.15 13.46 0.65
N GLY A 406 6.28 13.37 1.66
CA GLY A 406 5.61 14.53 2.25
C GLY A 406 6.62 15.53 2.83
N ARG A 407 7.59 15.02 3.58
CA ARG A 407 8.69 15.84 4.11
C ARG A 407 9.51 16.46 2.98
N TRP A 408 9.81 15.70 1.95
CA TRP A 408 10.61 16.16 0.81
C TRP A 408 9.90 17.26 0.02
N ALA A 409 8.63 17.06 -0.29
CA ALA A 409 7.79 18.08 -0.95
C ALA A 409 7.65 19.36 -0.11
N GLY A 410 7.50 19.23 1.22
CA GLY A 410 7.48 20.39 2.12
C GLY A 410 8.79 21.17 2.09
N LEU A 411 9.95 20.49 2.07
CA LEU A 411 11.27 21.12 1.92
C LEU A 411 11.45 21.75 0.53
N GLY A 412 10.96 21.10 -0.53
CA GLY A 412 10.94 21.64 -1.89
C GLY A 412 10.12 22.90 -1.99
N ALA A 413 8.90 22.90 -1.44
CA ALA A 413 8.04 24.05 -1.38
C ALA A 413 8.68 25.22 -0.59
N LEU A 414 9.35 24.92 0.50
CA LEU A 414 10.08 25.93 1.28
C LEU A 414 11.24 26.57 0.47
N ARG A 415 12.03 25.74 -0.24
CA ARG A 415 13.09 26.26 -1.13
C ARG A 415 12.55 27.15 -2.22
N HIS A 416 11.42 26.76 -2.81
CA HIS A 416 10.75 27.54 -3.84
C HIS A 416 10.25 28.89 -3.30
N LEU A 417 9.61 28.90 -2.13
CA LEU A 417 9.18 30.14 -1.45
C LEU A 417 10.35 31.10 -1.19
N ASN A 418 11.46 30.56 -0.69
CA ASN A 418 12.67 31.36 -0.41
C ASN A 418 13.30 31.93 -1.69
N ALA A 419 13.14 31.26 -2.83
CA ALA A 419 13.63 31.73 -4.13
C ALA A 419 12.74 32.84 -4.74
N LEU A 420 11.47 32.94 -4.31
CA LEU A 420 10.54 34.00 -4.73
C LEU A 420 10.70 35.31 -3.93
N GLU A 421 11.36 35.28 -2.78
CA GLU A 421 11.63 36.47 -1.98
C GLU A 421 12.72 37.30 -2.68
N PRO A 422 12.49 38.59 -2.92
CA PRO A 422 13.54 39.46 -3.44
C PRO A 422 14.69 39.55 -2.41
N ARG A 423 15.92 39.34 -2.90
CA ARG A 423 17.15 39.53 -2.11
C ARG A 423 17.34 40.97 -1.70
#